data_ac4ded92549b5af77a98efeb43c28a29
#
_entry.id   ac4ded92549b5af77a98efeb43c28a29
#
_cell.length_a   1.000
_cell.length_b   1.000
_cell.length_c   1.000
_cell.angle_alpha   90.00
_cell.angle_beta   90.00
_cell.angle_gamma   90.00
#
_symmetry.space_group_name_H-M   'P 1'
#
loop_
_entity.id
_entity.type
_entity.pdbx_description
1 polymer ?
#
loop_
_entity_poly.entity_id
_entity_poly.type
_entity_poly.pdbx_seq_one_letter_code
_entity_poly.pdbx_strand_id
1 'polypeptide(L)'
;MLVIGNGRMITQDASNPFLENGAVAMDGNTIVMVGVTEEVKKVYPDAEFVDAKGGVIMPAFINAHEHIYSSFARGLSINGYNPQGFLDILDGLWWTVDRHLTLEQTKLSAYATYIDSIKNGVTTVFDHHASFGHITGSLNAIEEAAKDLGVRTCLCYEISDRDGMEKSRESVMENVNFIKHALADDSDMIAGMMGMHASFTISDETMALCNELKPEGVGYHIHVAEGIYDLHQCLKEHGKRIVDRLHDWNILGPKTLLGHCIYVNEHEMDLIKDTDTMVVHNPESNMGNACGCPPTMRMVQK
;
A
#
# COMPACT_ATOMS: atom_id res chain seq x y z
N MET A 1 4.04 -29.18 4.70
CA MET A 1 4.32 -29.16 3.25
C MET A 1 2.99 -29.29 2.50
N LEU A 2 2.70 -28.39 1.59
CA LEU A 2 1.50 -28.39 0.74
C LEU A 2 1.93 -28.36 -0.73
N VAL A 3 1.30 -29.18 -1.58
CA VAL A 3 1.48 -29.16 -3.04
C VAL A 3 0.13 -28.85 -3.69
N ILE A 4 0.09 -27.83 -4.54
CA ILE A 4 -1.06 -27.52 -5.39
C ILE A 4 -0.65 -27.86 -6.83
N GLY A 5 -1.35 -28.77 -7.49
CA GLY A 5 -0.97 -29.26 -8.82
C GLY A 5 -2.15 -29.58 -9.74
N ASN A 6 -1.87 -30.20 -10.87
CA ASN A 6 -2.83 -30.46 -11.94
C ASN A 6 -3.49 -29.17 -12.48
N GLY A 7 -2.73 -28.08 -12.52
CA GLY A 7 -3.20 -26.80 -13.02
C GLY A 7 -2.38 -26.25 -14.18
N ARG A 8 -2.95 -25.36 -14.97
CA ARG A 8 -2.24 -24.52 -15.94
C ARG A 8 -1.51 -23.43 -15.18
N MET A 9 -0.19 -23.47 -15.17
CA MET A 9 0.60 -22.61 -14.30
C MET A 9 1.25 -21.47 -15.08
N ILE A 10 1.09 -20.24 -14.56
CA ILE A 10 1.79 -19.04 -14.97
C ILE A 10 2.90 -18.81 -13.94
N THR A 11 4.17 -18.88 -14.36
CA THR A 11 5.31 -18.88 -13.42
C THR A 11 5.91 -17.53 -13.15
N GLN A 12 5.71 -16.54 -14.04
CA GLN A 12 6.44 -15.27 -14.11
C GLN A 12 7.96 -15.43 -14.38
N ASP A 13 8.43 -16.64 -14.72
CA ASP A 13 9.79 -16.89 -15.16
C ASP A 13 9.88 -16.71 -16.68
N ALA A 14 10.68 -15.75 -17.13
CA ALA A 14 10.84 -15.46 -18.56
C ALA A 14 11.38 -16.65 -19.38
N SER A 15 12.12 -17.57 -18.75
CA SER A 15 12.68 -18.76 -19.39
C SER A 15 11.65 -19.90 -19.53
N ASN A 16 10.65 -19.93 -18.65
CA ASN A 16 9.61 -20.95 -18.63
C ASN A 16 8.28 -20.37 -18.12
N PRO A 17 7.65 -19.46 -18.89
CA PRO A 17 6.54 -18.64 -18.40
C PRO A 17 5.23 -19.41 -18.17
N PHE A 18 5.12 -20.64 -18.71
CA PHE A 18 3.88 -21.41 -18.66
C PHE A 18 4.14 -22.92 -18.60
N LEU A 19 3.40 -23.62 -17.72
CA LEU A 19 3.35 -25.08 -17.64
C LEU A 19 1.91 -25.57 -17.79
N GLU A 20 1.66 -26.46 -18.76
CA GLU A 20 0.30 -26.99 -19.04
C GLU A 20 -0.24 -27.83 -17.86
N ASN A 21 0.62 -28.57 -17.19
CA ASN A 21 0.29 -29.36 -15.98
C ASN A 21 1.31 -29.05 -14.88
N GLY A 22 1.22 -27.84 -14.31
CA GLY A 22 2.13 -27.34 -13.30
C GLY A 22 1.68 -27.64 -11.87
N ALA A 23 2.66 -27.60 -10.97
CA ALA A 23 2.46 -27.65 -9.53
C ALA A 23 3.42 -26.71 -8.80
N VAL A 24 2.98 -26.21 -7.66
CA VAL A 24 3.79 -25.47 -6.67
C VAL A 24 3.80 -26.23 -5.35
N ALA A 25 5.00 -26.38 -4.76
CA ALA A 25 5.18 -26.90 -3.40
C ALA A 25 5.51 -25.76 -2.45
N MET A 26 4.89 -25.76 -1.28
CA MET A 26 5.05 -24.74 -0.25
C MET A 26 5.33 -25.37 1.09
N ASP A 27 6.29 -24.77 1.84
CA ASP A 27 6.55 -25.05 3.24
C ASP A 27 6.24 -23.82 4.08
N GLY A 28 5.14 -23.88 4.85
CA GLY A 28 4.60 -22.69 5.50
C GLY A 28 4.22 -21.61 4.47
N ASN A 29 4.83 -20.45 4.58
CA ASN A 29 4.62 -19.29 3.71
C ASN A 29 5.62 -19.16 2.54
N THR A 30 6.48 -20.18 2.35
CA THR A 30 7.57 -20.15 1.36
C THR A 30 7.34 -21.15 0.23
N ILE A 31 7.46 -20.69 -1.02
CA ILE A 31 7.49 -21.57 -2.21
C ILE A 31 8.87 -22.24 -2.27
N VAL A 32 8.90 -23.58 -2.24
CA VAL A 32 10.14 -24.34 -2.26
C VAL A 32 10.39 -25.03 -3.59
N MET A 33 9.37 -25.26 -4.40
CA MET A 33 9.53 -25.83 -5.75
C MET A 33 8.37 -25.43 -6.66
N VAL A 34 8.68 -25.15 -7.93
CA VAL A 34 7.73 -25.00 -9.03
C VAL A 34 8.15 -25.92 -10.17
N GLY A 35 7.23 -26.66 -10.78
CA GLY A 35 7.55 -27.56 -11.87
C GLY A 35 6.34 -28.33 -12.39
N VAL A 36 6.58 -29.34 -13.21
CA VAL A 36 5.55 -30.26 -13.67
C VAL A 36 4.97 -31.07 -12.51
N THR A 37 3.66 -31.25 -12.45
CA THR A 37 2.96 -31.88 -11.32
C THR A 37 3.56 -33.21 -10.90
N GLU A 38 3.88 -34.11 -11.84
CA GLU A 38 4.44 -35.42 -11.54
C GLU A 38 5.84 -35.34 -10.93
N GLU A 39 6.65 -34.36 -11.33
CA GLU A 39 7.98 -34.14 -10.79
C GLU A 39 7.92 -33.62 -9.35
N VAL A 40 7.07 -32.63 -9.09
CA VAL A 40 6.87 -32.04 -7.76
C VAL A 40 6.33 -33.09 -6.79
N LYS A 41 5.34 -33.91 -7.20
CA LYS A 41 4.81 -35.01 -6.37
C LYS A 41 5.86 -36.09 -6.08
N LYS A 42 6.77 -36.36 -7.00
CA LYS A 42 7.85 -37.32 -6.79
C LYS A 42 8.86 -36.84 -5.74
N VAL A 43 9.10 -35.52 -5.69
CA VAL A 43 10.00 -34.92 -4.68
C VAL A 43 9.34 -34.84 -3.31
N TYR A 44 8.04 -34.57 -3.27
CA TYR A 44 7.25 -34.38 -2.04
C TYR A 44 6.08 -35.40 -1.96
N PRO A 45 6.35 -36.71 -1.87
CA PRO A 45 5.30 -37.75 -1.94
C PRO A 45 4.34 -37.73 -0.74
N ASP A 46 4.79 -37.23 0.42
CA ASP A 46 4.02 -37.18 1.67
C ASP A 46 3.36 -35.81 1.90
N ALA A 47 3.46 -34.88 0.95
CA ALA A 47 2.83 -33.57 1.09
C ALA A 47 1.31 -33.66 0.93
N GLU A 48 0.58 -32.84 1.67
CA GLU A 48 -0.85 -32.60 1.39
C GLU A 48 -1.00 -32.12 -0.05
N PHE A 49 -1.90 -32.75 -0.82
CA PHE A 49 -2.09 -32.42 -2.24
C PHE A 49 -3.46 -31.81 -2.49
N VAL A 50 -3.45 -30.61 -3.07
CA VAL A 50 -4.64 -29.91 -3.57
C VAL A 50 -4.67 -30.02 -5.09
N ASP A 51 -5.73 -30.64 -5.61
CA ASP A 51 -5.95 -30.76 -7.05
C ASP A 51 -6.61 -29.51 -7.62
N ALA A 52 -5.89 -28.76 -8.46
CA ALA A 52 -6.41 -27.58 -9.15
C ALA A 52 -7.40 -27.93 -10.29
N LYS A 53 -7.57 -29.21 -10.63
CA LYS A 53 -8.55 -29.70 -11.62
C LYS A 53 -8.50 -28.98 -12.97
N GLY A 54 -7.31 -28.67 -13.46
CA GLY A 54 -7.08 -27.89 -14.68
C GLY A 54 -7.33 -26.40 -14.56
N GLY A 55 -7.55 -25.90 -13.34
CA GLY A 55 -7.62 -24.46 -13.05
C GLY A 55 -6.27 -23.77 -13.27
N VAL A 56 -6.24 -22.44 -13.13
CA VAL A 56 -5.02 -21.66 -13.27
C VAL A 56 -4.32 -21.56 -11.91
N ILE A 57 -3.02 -21.86 -11.89
CA ILE A 57 -2.11 -21.61 -10.75
C ILE A 57 -1.20 -20.46 -11.17
N MET A 58 -1.17 -19.39 -10.39
CA MET A 58 -0.39 -18.19 -10.70
C MET A 58 0.03 -17.48 -9.41
N PRO A 59 1.06 -16.61 -9.45
CA PRO A 59 1.33 -15.70 -8.36
C PRO A 59 0.08 -14.88 -8.02
N ALA A 60 -0.19 -14.74 -6.72
CA ALA A 60 -1.35 -13.99 -6.26
C ALA A 60 -1.20 -12.48 -6.54
N PHE A 61 -2.31 -11.76 -6.48
CA PHE A 61 -2.30 -10.31 -6.65
C PHE A 61 -1.74 -9.61 -5.41
N ILE A 62 -1.10 -8.47 -5.67
CA ILE A 62 -0.63 -7.53 -4.66
C ILE A 62 -1.47 -6.26 -4.78
N ASN A 63 -2.16 -5.87 -3.71
CA ASN A 63 -2.75 -4.54 -3.60
C ASN A 63 -1.68 -3.59 -3.04
N ALA A 64 -1.09 -2.79 -3.91
CA ALA A 64 0.06 -1.95 -3.57
C ALA A 64 -0.32 -0.59 -2.94
N HIS A 65 -1.61 -0.26 -2.84
CA HIS A 65 -2.11 0.93 -2.16
C HIS A 65 -3.56 0.74 -1.76
N GLU A 66 -3.81 0.75 -0.47
CA GLU A 66 -5.12 0.55 0.16
C GLU A 66 -5.30 1.55 1.30
N HIS A 67 -6.55 1.83 1.62
CA HIS A 67 -6.97 2.53 2.82
C HIS A 67 -7.95 1.64 3.58
N ILE A 68 -7.42 0.71 4.36
CA ILE A 68 -8.21 -0.29 5.12
C ILE A 68 -9.33 0.35 5.92
N TYR A 69 -9.06 1.48 6.56
CA TYR A 69 -10.05 2.20 7.37
C TYR A 69 -11.29 2.63 6.58
N SER A 70 -11.17 2.78 5.26
CA SER A 70 -12.27 3.20 4.38
C SER A 70 -13.37 2.15 4.21
N SER A 71 -13.14 0.91 4.61
CA SER A 71 -14.11 -0.19 4.46
C SER A 71 -15.45 0.11 5.13
N PHE A 72 -15.46 0.89 6.22
CA PHE A 72 -16.69 1.33 6.88
C PHE A 72 -17.40 2.52 6.22
N ALA A 73 -16.77 3.16 5.24
CA ALA A 73 -17.42 4.21 4.46
C ALA A 73 -18.40 3.66 3.40
N ARG A 74 -18.39 2.34 3.15
CA ARG A 74 -19.33 1.71 2.21
C ARG A 74 -20.77 1.92 2.65
N GLY A 75 -21.55 2.65 1.82
CA GLY A 75 -22.94 2.97 2.12
C GLY A 75 -23.14 4.04 3.20
N LEU A 76 -22.07 4.67 3.68
CA LEU A 76 -22.16 5.77 4.63
C LEU A 76 -22.82 6.98 3.95
N SER A 77 -23.81 7.56 4.66
CA SER A 77 -24.43 8.82 4.25
C SER A 77 -24.18 9.87 5.33
N ILE A 78 -23.53 10.96 4.94
CA ILE A 78 -23.25 12.09 5.83
C ILE A 78 -24.24 13.21 5.51
N ASN A 79 -25.01 13.65 6.53
CA ASN A 79 -25.99 14.71 6.38
C ASN A 79 -25.34 16.03 5.96
N GLY A 80 -25.86 16.63 4.89
CA GLY A 80 -25.34 17.91 4.37
C GLY A 80 -24.04 17.79 3.57
N TYR A 81 -23.50 16.58 3.37
CA TYR A 81 -22.33 16.35 2.54
C TYR A 81 -22.68 16.53 1.05
N ASN A 82 -22.09 17.52 0.43
CA ASN A 82 -22.27 17.85 -0.99
C ASN A 82 -20.96 18.41 -1.57
N PRO A 83 -19.95 17.54 -1.81
CA PRO A 83 -18.63 17.98 -2.23
C PRO A 83 -18.66 18.61 -3.63
N GLN A 84 -17.91 19.68 -3.81
CA GLN A 84 -17.74 20.37 -5.09
C GLN A 84 -16.37 20.09 -5.72
N GLY A 85 -15.48 19.41 -4.98
CA GLY A 85 -14.15 19.04 -5.41
C GLY A 85 -13.45 18.09 -4.45
N PHE A 86 -12.24 17.71 -4.82
CA PHE A 86 -11.47 16.71 -4.09
C PHE A 86 -11.20 17.09 -2.61
N LEU A 87 -10.88 18.35 -2.33
CA LEU A 87 -10.68 18.80 -0.94
C LEU A 87 -11.94 18.66 -0.08
N ASP A 88 -13.12 18.90 -0.65
CA ASP A 88 -14.38 18.71 0.07
C ASP A 88 -14.63 17.23 0.38
N ILE A 89 -14.15 16.33 -0.52
CA ILE A 89 -14.20 14.88 -0.29
C ILE A 89 -13.28 14.50 0.87
N LEU A 90 -12.08 15.04 0.90
CA LEU A 90 -11.14 14.78 2.00
C LEU A 90 -11.71 15.28 3.33
N ASP A 91 -12.06 16.55 3.45
CA ASP A 91 -12.50 17.17 4.71
C ASP A 91 -13.86 16.64 5.16
N GLY A 92 -14.82 16.57 4.26
CA GLY A 92 -16.19 16.21 4.58
C GLY A 92 -16.44 14.70 4.77
N LEU A 93 -15.62 13.84 4.18
CA LEU A 93 -15.77 12.38 4.28
C LEU A 93 -14.57 11.74 4.99
N TRP A 94 -13.41 11.68 4.36
CA TRP A 94 -12.29 10.86 4.83
C TRP A 94 -11.72 11.32 6.17
N TRP A 95 -11.46 12.61 6.33
CA TRP A 95 -10.97 13.19 7.60
C TRP A 95 -12.04 13.22 8.70
N THR A 96 -13.32 13.19 8.32
CA THR A 96 -14.41 13.00 9.28
C THR A 96 -14.43 11.56 9.78
N VAL A 97 -14.34 10.58 8.89
CA VAL A 97 -14.32 9.15 9.26
C VAL A 97 -13.13 8.84 10.17
N ASP A 98 -11.92 9.22 9.77
CA ASP A 98 -10.70 8.87 10.48
C ASP A 98 -10.59 9.50 11.87
N ARG A 99 -11.14 10.70 12.08
CA ARG A 99 -11.22 11.34 13.40
C ARG A 99 -12.14 10.63 14.39
N HIS A 100 -13.04 9.77 13.90
CA HIS A 100 -14.02 9.07 14.73
C HIS A 100 -13.70 7.57 14.94
N LEU A 101 -12.70 7.02 14.24
CA LEU A 101 -12.33 5.62 14.38
C LEU A 101 -11.72 5.33 15.74
N THR A 102 -12.16 4.22 16.32
CA THR A 102 -11.53 3.58 17.48
C THR A 102 -10.60 2.46 17.03
N LEU A 103 -9.68 1.99 17.91
CA LEU A 103 -8.81 0.85 17.61
C LEU A 103 -9.61 -0.42 17.26
N GLU A 104 -10.74 -0.66 17.94
CA GLU A 104 -11.61 -1.78 17.61
C GLU A 104 -12.20 -1.68 16.21
N GLN A 105 -12.67 -0.50 15.82
CA GLN A 105 -13.18 -0.26 14.46
C GLN A 105 -12.09 -0.36 13.41
N THR A 106 -10.87 0.12 13.69
CA THR A 106 -9.70 -0.06 12.85
C THR A 106 -9.42 -1.55 12.61
N LYS A 107 -9.39 -2.36 13.68
CA LYS A 107 -9.21 -3.81 13.58
C LYS A 107 -10.34 -4.48 12.77
N LEU A 108 -11.60 -4.12 13.03
CA LEU A 108 -12.74 -4.67 12.28
C LEU A 108 -12.72 -4.28 10.81
N SER A 109 -12.28 -3.05 10.47
CA SER A 109 -12.10 -2.64 9.07
C SER A 109 -11.04 -3.49 8.37
N ALA A 110 -9.98 -3.86 9.08
CA ALA A 110 -8.94 -4.74 8.56
C ALA A 110 -9.47 -6.15 8.27
N TYR A 111 -10.26 -6.74 9.16
CA TYR A 111 -10.92 -8.02 8.86
C TYR A 111 -11.77 -7.95 7.59
N ALA A 112 -12.59 -6.90 7.45
CA ALA A 112 -13.45 -6.73 6.28
C ALA A 112 -12.64 -6.66 4.99
N THR A 113 -11.60 -5.82 4.95
CA THR A 113 -10.74 -5.63 3.78
C THR A 113 -9.94 -6.89 3.45
N TYR A 114 -9.34 -7.55 4.45
CA TYR A 114 -8.54 -8.76 4.20
C TYR A 114 -9.39 -9.95 3.75
N ILE A 115 -10.62 -10.11 4.27
CA ILE A 115 -11.57 -11.14 3.78
C ILE A 115 -11.92 -10.89 2.32
N ASP A 116 -12.20 -9.63 1.94
CA ASP A 116 -12.47 -9.28 0.54
C ASP A 116 -11.23 -9.51 -0.34
N SER A 117 -10.04 -9.16 0.16
CA SER A 117 -8.76 -9.39 -0.52
C SER A 117 -8.54 -10.88 -0.81
N ILE A 118 -8.67 -11.74 0.19
CA ILE A 118 -8.54 -13.21 0.04
C ILE A 118 -9.51 -13.75 -1.02
N LYS A 119 -10.78 -13.34 -0.96
CA LYS A 119 -11.81 -13.77 -1.92
C LYS A 119 -11.50 -13.39 -3.36
N ASN A 120 -10.71 -12.32 -3.56
CA ASN A 120 -10.30 -11.82 -4.86
C ASN A 120 -8.87 -12.23 -5.26
N GLY A 121 -8.23 -13.12 -4.50
CA GLY A 121 -6.89 -13.64 -4.82
C GLY A 121 -5.76 -12.65 -4.51
N VAL A 122 -6.01 -11.65 -3.68
CA VAL A 122 -4.98 -10.74 -3.15
C VAL A 122 -4.41 -11.35 -1.87
N THR A 123 -3.11 -11.56 -1.82
CA THR A 123 -2.41 -12.15 -0.67
C THR A 123 -1.43 -11.21 0.00
N THR A 124 -1.17 -10.05 -0.61
CA THR A 124 -0.30 -9.02 -0.06
C THR A 124 -0.98 -7.66 -0.20
N VAL A 125 -1.07 -6.91 0.90
CA VAL A 125 -1.72 -5.60 0.94
C VAL A 125 -0.74 -4.57 1.51
N PHE A 126 -0.59 -3.45 0.80
CA PHE A 126 0.08 -2.25 1.29
C PHE A 126 -0.97 -1.25 1.74
N ASP A 127 -1.10 -1.05 3.04
CA ASP A 127 -2.08 -0.13 3.61
C ASP A 127 -1.46 1.23 3.95
N HIS A 128 -2.22 2.27 3.66
CA HIS A 128 -1.93 3.64 4.00
C HIS A 128 -3.00 4.13 4.99
N HIS A 129 -2.75 3.90 6.28
CA HIS A 129 -3.76 4.00 7.35
C HIS A 129 -3.90 5.41 7.91
N ALA A 130 -5.14 5.80 8.19
CA ALA A 130 -5.48 7.01 8.95
C ALA A 130 -6.55 6.73 10.01
N SER A 131 -6.30 7.15 11.23
CA SER A 131 -7.24 7.10 12.37
C SER A 131 -6.90 8.17 13.40
N PHE A 132 -7.08 9.44 13.06
CA PHE A 132 -6.69 10.58 13.92
C PHE A 132 -7.44 10.63 15.25
N GLY A 133 -8.54 9.86 15.40
CA GLY A 133 -9.19 9.62 16.68
C GLY A 133 -8.36 8.76 17.64
N HIS A 134 -7.63 7.76 17.12
CA HIS A 134 -6.76 6.84 17.88
C HIS A 134 -5.56 6.45 17.00
N ILE A 135 -4.47 7.19 17.10
CA ILE A 135 -3.25 6.99 16.30
C ILE A 135 -2.43 5.82 16.85
N THR A 136 -1.99 5.96 18.11
CA THR A 136 -1.08 5.00 18.73
C THR A 136 -1.72 3.61 18.85
N GLY A 137 -1.04 2.59 18.31
CA GLY A 137 -1.47 1.19 18.32
C GLY A 137 -2.41 0.81 17.16
N SER A 138 -2.73 1.73 16.25
CA SER A 138 -3.61 1.46 15.12
C SER A 138 -3.02 0.48 14.12
N LEU A 139 -1.73 0.59 13.82
CA LEU A 139 -1.04 -0.34 12.92
C LEU A 139 -0.93 -1.75 13.52
N ASN A 140 -0.75 -1.86 14.84
CA ASN A 140 -0.77 -3.15 15.52
C ASN A 140 -2.17 -3.79 15.48
N ALA A 141 -3.24 -2.99 15.60
CA ALA A 141 -4.61 -3.49 15.48
C ALA A 141 -4.91 -4.08 14.09
N ILE A 142 -4.34 -3.48 13.02
CA ILE A 142 -4.42 -4.00 11.65
C ILE A 142 -3.60 -5.28 11.51
N GLU A 143 -2.37 -5.30 12.05
CA GLU A 143 -1.50 -6.46 12.05
C GLU A 143 -2.15 -7.69 12.69
N GLU A 144 -2.83 -7.53 13.82
CA GLU A 144 -3.55 -8.62 14.48
C GLU A 144 -4.57 -9.27 13.53
N ALA A 145 -5.34 -8.49 12.79
CA ALA A 145 -6.28 -9.02 11.80
C ALA A 145 -5.57 -9.70 10.62
N ALA A 146 -4.45 -9.16 10.17
CA ALA A 146 -3.63 -9.77 9.11
C ALA A 146 -3.09 -11.13 9.53
N LYS A 147 -2.57 -11.23 10.76
CA LYS A 147 -2.07 -12.49 11.36
C LYS A 147 -3.18 -13.55 11.50
N ASP A 148 -4.34 -13.15 12.00
CA ASP A 148 -5.47 -14.05 12.17
C ASP A 148 -5.97 -14.65 10.86
N LEU A 149 -5.87 -13.90 9.77
CA LEU A 149 -6.32 -14.31 8.42
C LEU A 149 -5.21 -14.85 7.52
N GLY A 150 -3.95 -14.74 7.94
CA GLY A 150 -2.79 -15.21 7.17
C GLY A 150 -2.52 -14.38 5.92
N VAL A 151 -2.77 -13.06 5.95
CA VAL A 151 -2.49 -12.13 4.85
C VAL A 151 -1.16 -11.43 5.08
N ARG A 152 -0.30 -11.40 4.06
CA ARG A 152 0.92 -10.58 4.11
C ARG A 152 0.55 -9.11 4.01
N THR A 153 1.13 -8.27 4.88
CA THR A 153 0.79 -6.85 4.89
C THR A 153 2.02 -5.96 5.08
N CYS A 154 2.01 -4.81 4.40
CA CYS A 154 2.95 -3.73 4.62
C CYS A 154 2.15 -2.51 5.08
N LEU A 155 2.40 -2.03 6.28
CA LEU A 155 1.59 -0.99 6.91
C LEU A 155 2.37 0.31 7.04
N CYS A 156 1.66 1.42 6.89
CA CYS A 156 2.14 2.73 7.28
C CYS A 156 0.98 3.60 7.79
N TYR A 157 1.31 4.54 8.68
CA TYR A 157 0.37 5.53 9.17
C TYR A 157 0.50 6.83 8.37
N GLU A 158 -0.60 7.43 8.00
CA GLU A 158 -0.71 8.67 7.22
C GLU A 158 -0.33 9.90 8.07
N ILE A 159 0.96 10.29 8.07
CA ILE A 159 1.41 11.50 8.75
C ILE A 159 0.83 12.72 8.05
N SER A 160 0.25 13.65 8.85
CA SER A 160 -0.33 14.89 8.35
C SER A 160 -0.35 15.94 9.46
N ASP A 161 -0.09 17.21 9.12
CA ASP A 161 -0.12 18.33 10.05
C ASP A 161 -1.52 18.95 10.21
N ARG A 162 -2.54 18.40 9.53
CA ARG A 162 -3.91 18.93 9.49
C ARG A 162 -4.58 19.07 10.85
N ASP A 163 -4.24 18.24 11.82
CA ASP A 163 -4.76 18.27 13.19
C ASP A 163 -3.71 18.74 14.21
N GLY A 164 -2.67 19.45 13.72
CA GLY A 164 -1.62 20.07 14.52
C GLY A 164 -0.40 19.21 14.78
N MET A 165 0.70 19.84 15.18
CA MET A 165 2.03 19.22 15.31
C MET A 165 2.10 18.11 16.37
N GLU A 166 1.25 18.13 17.40
CA GLU A 166 1.19 17.07 18.40
C GLU A 166 0.73 15.75 17.74
N LYS A 167 -0.37 15.78 16.98
CA LYS A 167 -0.88 14.64 16.22
C LYS A 167 0.09 14.20 15.13
N SER A 168 0.75 15.15 14.49
CA SER A 168 1.78 14.85 13.50
C SER A 168 2.94 14.05 14.11
N ARG A 169 3.46 14.47 15.26
CA ARG A 169 4.53 13.75 15.98
C ARG A 169 4.08 12.38 16.48
N GLU A 170 2.84 12.26 16.99
CA GLU A 170 2.24 10.97 17.35
C GLU A 170 2.20 10.02 16.14
N SER A 171 1.79 10.51 14.97
CA SER A 171 1.74 9.75 13.72
C SER A 171 3.13 9.30 13.24
N VAL A 172 4.13 10.16 13.36
CA VAL A 172 5.54 9.81 13.08
C VAL A 172 5.98 8.66 14.00
N MET A 173 5.69 8.77 15.29
CA MET A 173 6.09 7.74 16.27
C MET A 173 5.35 6.42 16.06
N GLU A 174 4.08 6.43 15.65
CA GLU A 174 3.35 5.22 15.27
C GLU A 174 4.06 4.47 14.14
N ASN A 175 4.44 5.18 13.05
CA ASN A 175 5.24 4.60 11.97
C ASN A 175 6.56 4.03 12.48
N VAL A 176 7.35 4.82 13.23
CA VAL A 176 8.67 4.43 13.71
C VAL A 176 8.61 3.18 14.58
N ASN A 177 7.64 3.13 15.50
CA ASN A 177 7.45 1.99 16.41
C ASN A 177 7.04 0.74 15.64
N PHE A 178 6.08 0.87 14.73
CA PHE A 178 5.63 -0.26 13.91
C PHE A 178 6.73 -0.77 12.97
N ILE A 179 7.48 0.12 12.31
CA ILE A 179 8.60 -0.27 11.43
C ILE A 179 9.65 -1.07 12.24
N LYS A 180 10.02 -0.61 13.43
CA LYS A 180 10.97 -1.32 14.30
C LYS A 180 10.45 -2.70 14.71
N HIS A 181 9.16 -2.80 15.02
CA HIS A 181 8.49 -4.05 15.31
C HIS A 181 8.53 -5.00 14.10
N ALA A 182 8.15 -4.51 12.92
CA ALA A 182 8.15 -5.30 11.69
C ALA A 182 9.55 -5.75 11.25
N LEU A 183 10.59 -4.91 11.45
CA LEU A 183 11.99 -5.29 11.19
C LEU A 183 12.53 -6.37 12.13
N ALA A 184 11.91 -6.55 13.29
CA ALA A 184 12.27 -7.59 14.25
C ALA A 184 11.44 -8.89 14.09
N ASP A 185 10.47 -8.90 13.19
CA ASP A 185 9.63 -10.07 12.89
C ASP A 185 10.28 -10.95 11.82
N ASP A 186 10.50 -12.22 12.13
CA ASP A 186 11.14 -13.19 11.23
C ASP A 186 10.13 -13.95 10.34
N SER A 187 8.83 -13.64 10.44
CA SER A 187 7.79 -14.37 9.71
C SER A 187 7.73 -14.05 8.22
N ASP A 188 8.31 -12.92 7.78
CA ASP A 188 8.16 -12.35 6.43
C ASP A 188 6.69 -12.06 6.04
N MET A 189 5.81 -11.94 7.04
CA MET A 189 4.39 -11.67 6.83
C MET A 189 4.02 -10.21 7.06
N ILE A 190 4.88 -9.44 7.74
CA ILE A 190 4.66 -8.03 8.03
C ILE A 190 5.85 -7.17 7.60
N ALA A 191 5.56 -5.99 7.11
CA ALA A 191 6.53 -4.95 6.80
C ALA A 191 5.97 -3.58 7.18
N GLY A 192 6.85 -2.59 7.31
CA GLY A 192 6.46 -1.22 7.59
C GLY A 192 7.14 -0.22 6.66
N MET A 193 6.46 0.88 6.36
CA MET A 193 6.99 2.02 5.61
C MET A 193 6.73 3.31 6.39
N MET A 194 7.46 4.40 6.07
CA MET A 194 7.16 5.71 6.60
C MET A 194 6.02 6.32 5.76
N GLY A 195 4.80 6.34 6.31
CA GLY A 195 3.61 6.89 5.64
C GLY A 195 3.60 8.42 5.73
N MET A 196 3.25 9.07 4.64
CA MET A 196 3.01 10.52 4.56
C MET A 196 1.73 10.75 3.78
N HIS A 197 0.85 11.67 4.21
CA HIS A 197 -0.37 11.93 3.46
C HIS A 197 -0.07 12.47 2.07
N ALA A 198 0.26 13.75 1.95
CA ALA A 198 0.54 14.41 0.68
C ALA A 198 1.34 15.70 0.91
N SER A 199 1.94 16.24 -0.15
CA SER A 199 2.79 17.44 -0.07
C SER A 199 2.07 18.61 0.61
N PHE A 200 0.79 18.82 0.34
CA PHE A 200 0.01 19.96 0.85
C PHE A 200 -0.40 19.86 2.33
N THR A 201 -0.22 18.72 2.96
CA THR A 201 -0.58 18.51 4.38
C THR A 201 0.62 18.27 5.28
N ILE A 202 1.84 18.41 4.75
CA ILE A 202 3.09 18.14 5.49
C ILE A 202 4.03 19.33 5.34
N SER A 203 4.40 19.90 6.48
CA SER A 203 5.40 20.98 6.58
C SER A 203 6.83 20.45 6.41
N ASP A 204 7.76 21.35 6.15
CA ASP A 204 9.18 21.01 6.10
C ASP A 204 9.71 20.55 7.47
N GLU A 205 9.14 21.05 8.59
CA GLU A 205 9.44 20.55 9.94
C GLU A 205 9.09 19.06 10.08
N THR A 206 7.91 18.67 9.62
CA THR A 206 7.46 17.28 9.68
C THR A 206 8.27 16.39 8.73
N MET A 207 8.63 16.87 7.53
CA MET A 207 9.52 16.12 6.62
C MET A 207 10.91 15.89 7.24
N ALA A 208 11.48 16.93 7.90
CA ALA A 208 12.75 16.80 8.61
C ALA A 208 12.66 15.75 9.72
N LEU A 209 11.59 15.76 10.51
CA LEU A 209 11.36 14.81 11.58
C LEU A 209 11.23 13.37 11.06
N CYS A 210 10.50 13.18 9.95
CA CYS A 210 10.39 11.87 9.29
C CYS A 210 11.76 11.36 8.84
N ASN A 211 12.58 12.19 8.20
CA ASN A 211 13.92 11.81 7.76
C ASN A 211 14.84 11.46 8.94
N GLU A 212 14.76 12.22 10.04
CA GLU A 212 15.56 12.00 11.24
C GLU A 212 15.22 10.68 11.92
N LEU A 213 13.92 10.35 12.03
CA LEU A 213 13.46 9.22 12.84
C LEU A 213 13.21 7.94 12.06
N LYS A 214 13.13 8.01 10.72
CA LYS A 214 12.87 6.83 9.88
C LYS A 214 13.98 5.79 10.04
N PRO A 215 13.63 4.53 10.41
CA PRO A 215 14.60 3.46 10.45
C PRO A 215 15.28 3.22 9.10
N GLU A 216 16.55 2.80 9.14
CA GLU A 216 17.29 2.47 7.92
C GLU A 216 16.63 1.30 7.16
N GLY A 217 16.82 1.28 5.85
CA GLY A 217 16.40 0.18 4.99
C GLY A 217 14.94 0.18 4.58
N VAL A 218 14.11 1.13 5.05
CA VAL A 218 12.72 1.31 4.64
C VAL A 218 12.53 2.56 3.81
N GLY A 219 11.48 2.56 2.95
CA GLY A 219 11.10 3.71 2.12
C GLY A 219 9.89 4.45 2.66
N TYR A 220 9.34 5.29 1.82
CA TYR A 220 8.16 6.11 2.10
C TYR A 220 6.95 5.66 1.29
N HIS A 221 5.77 5.95 1.78
CA HIS A 221 4.52 5.77 1.04
C HIS A 221 3.73 7.09 1.15
N ILE A 222 3.47 7.75 0.02
CA ILE A 222 2.87 9.09 -0.04
C ILE A 222 1.99 9.26 -1.26
N HIS A 223 0.87 10.00 -1.13
CA HIS A 223 0.08 10.45 -2.28
C HIS A 223 0.79 11.62 -2.97
N VAL A 224 0.88 11.55 -4.29
CA VAL A 224 1.61 12.54 -5.09
C VAL A 224 0.76 13.04 -6.23
N ALA A 225 0.52 14.35 -6.24
CA ALA A 225 -0.15 15.03 -7.35
C ALA A 225 -1.48 14.34 -7.77
N GLU A 226 -2.25 13.87 -6.79
CA GLU A 226 -3.57 13.28 -7.03
C GLU A 226 -4.56 14.34 -7.49
N GLY A 227 -4.69 15.43 -6.73
CA GLY A 227 -5.50 16.58 -7.11
C GLY A 227 -4.64 17.73 -7.64
N ILE A 228 -5.19 18.51 -8.58
CA ILE A 228 -4.50 19.70 -9.12
C ILE A 228 -4.15 20.73 -8.02
N TYR A 229 -4.94 20.74 -6.94
CA TYR A 229 -4.71 21.60 -5.78
C TYR A 229 -3.34 21.33 -5.12
N ASP A 230 -2.95 20.06 -4.93
CA ASP A 230 -1.68 19.66 -4.35
C ASP A 230 -0.51 20.28 -5.13
N LEU A 231 -0.56 20.18 -6.47
CA LEU A 231 0.44 20.80 -7.32
C LEU A 231 0.48 22.33 -7.18
N HIS A 232 -0.70 22.98 -7.22
CA HIS A 232 -0.76 24.45 -7.16
C HIS A 232 -0.28 24.98 -5.80
N GLN A 233 -0.61 24.28 -4.71
CA GLN A 233 -0.15 24.67 -3.39
C GLN A 233 1.37 24.50 -3.28
N CYS A 234 1.94 23.38 -3.72
CA CYS A 234 3.37 23.14 -3.70
C CYS A 234 4.14 24.22 -4.48
N LEU A 235 3.67 24.56 -5.68
CA LEU A 235 4.25 25.67 -6.46
C LEU A 235 4.18 27.02 -5.74
N LYS A 236 3.05 27.30 -5.07
CA LYS A 236 2.83 28.57 -4.36
C LYS A 236 3.71 28.67 -3.10
N GLU A 237 3.81 27.61 -2.32
CA GLU A 237 4.44 27.64 -1.01
C GLU A 237 5.94 27.34 -1.06
N HIS A 238 6.35 26.45 -1.97
CA HIS A 238 7.73 25.97 -2.08
C HIS A 238 8.44 26.38 -3.37
N GLY A 239 7.73 26.99 -4.34
CA GLY A 239 8.32 27.41 -5.63
C GLY A 239 8.76 26.27 -6.54
N LYS A 240 8.36 25.03 -6.25
CA LYS A 240 8.73 23.81 -6.98
C LYS A 240 7.56 22.84 -7.09
N ARG A 241 7.69 21.86 -7.98
CA ARG A 241 6.71 20.81 -8.15
C ARG A 241 6.87 19.73 -7.06
N ILE A 242 5.89 18.85 -6.93
CA ILE A 242 5.82 17.92 -5.81
C ILE A 242 6.98 16.94 -5.81
N VAL A 243 7.27 16.29 -6.95
CA VAL A 243 8.36 15.30 -7.02
C VAL A 243 9.73 15.98 -6.84
N ASP A 244 9.92 17.21 -7.32
CA ASP A 244 11.13 18.00 -7.04
C ASP A 244 11.30 18.25 -5.53
N ARG A 245 10.20 18.61 -4.82
CA ARG A 245 10.23 18.79 -3.36
C ARG A 245 10.60 17.50 -2.64
N LEU A 246 9.99 16.38 -3.03
CA LEU A 246 10.28 15.08 -2.43
C LEU A 246 11.72 14.63 -2.71
N HIS A 247 12.24 14.91 -3.89
CA HIS A 247 13.63 14.65 -4.25
C HIS A 247 14.61 15.44 -3.35
N ASP A 248 14.36 16.73 -3.16
CA ASP A 248 15.19 17.58 -2.29
C ASP A 248 15.21 17.09 -0.83
N TRP A 249 14.14 16.48 -0.37
CA TRP A 249 14.03 15.89 0.97
C TRP A 249 14.54 14.42 1.03
N ASN A 250 15.14 13.87 -0.04
CA ASN A 250 15.61 12.47 -0.10
C ASN A 250 14.52 11.43 0.21
N ILE A 251 13.29 11.70 -0.21
CA ILE A 251 12.15 10.80 -0.01
C ILE A 251 12.08 9.74 -1.11
N LEU A 252 12.52 10.09 -2.35
CA LEU A 252 12.52 9.17 -3.47
C LEU A 252 13.54 8.03 -3.30
N GLY A 253 13.28 6.89 -3.93
CA GLY A 253 14.18 5.74 -3.91
C GLY A 253 13.47 4.41 -4.14
N PRO A 254 14.21 3.30 -4.29
CA PRO A 254 13.68 2.01 -4.76
C PRO A 254 12.70 1.32 -3.79
N LYS A 255 12.58 1.81 -2.56
CA LYS A 255 11.62 1.32 -1.56
C LYS A 255 10.49 2.32 -1.29
N THR A 256 10.37 3.38 -2.09
CA THR A 256 9.33 4.40 -1.94
C THR A 256 8.19 4.15 -2.92
N LEU A 257 6.95 4.27 -2.43
CA LEU A 257 5.72 4.20 -3.20
C LEU A 257 5.09 5.58 -3.34
N LEU A 258 4.88 6.03 -4.56
CA LEU A 258 4.14 7.24 -4.88
C LEU A 258 2.74 6.86 -5.39
N GLY A 259 1.71 7.20 -4.62
CA GLY A 259 0.32 7.00 -5.04
C GLY A 259 -0.09 8.01 -6.12
N HIS A 260 -0.90 7.59 -7.10
CA HIS A 260 -1.57 8.38 -8.13
C HIS A 260 -0.68 8.99 -9.21
N CYS A 261 0.15 9.97 -8.91
CA CYS A 261 1.01 10.69 -9.86
C CYS A 261 0.24 11.25 -11.09
N ILE A 262 -0.96 11.83 -10.88
CA ILE A 262 -1.83 12.29 -11.99
C ILE A 262 -1.24 13.53 -12.67
N TYR A 263 -0.84 14.53 -11.89
CA TYR A 263 -0.40 15.83 -12.39
C TYR A 263 1.12 15.99 -12.44
N VAL A 264 1.87 14.89 -12.72
CA VAL A 264 3.31 14.93 -12.93
C VAL A 264 3.67 15.29 -14.37
N ASN A 265 4.84 15.91 -14.56
CA ASN A 265 5.37 16.26 -15.89
C ASN A 265 6.54 15.34 -16.29
N GLU A 266 7.13 15.58 -17.48
CA GLU A 266 8.23 14.76 -18.01
C GLU A 266 9.46 14.76 -17.09
N HIS A 267 9.84 15.92 -16.54
CA HIS A 267 10.97 16.04 -15.62
C HIS A 267 10.74 15.24 -14.33
N GLU A 268 9.54 15.33 -13.75
CA GLU A 268 9.19 14.55 -12.56
C GLU A 268 9.19 13.04 -12.83
N MET A 269 8.73 12.61 -14.02
CA MET A 269 8.82 11.21 -14.43
C MET A 269 10.27 10.74 -14.61
N ASP A 270 11.17 11.61 -15.07
CA ASP A 270 12.61 11.29 -15.16
C ASP A 270 13.23 11.14 -13.77
N LEU A 271 12.90 12.02 -12.81
CA LEU A 271 13.34 11.89 -11.41
C LEU A 271 12.86 10.59 -10.77
N ILE A 272 11.59 10.23 -10.99
CA ILE A 272 11.01 8.97 -10.49
C ILE A 272 11.79 7.77 -11.02
N LYS A 273 12.07 7.74 -12.34
CA LYS A 273 12.86 6.70 -12.98
C LYS A 273 14.30 6.66 -12.47
N ASP A 274 14.98 7.80 -12.44
CA ASP A 274 16.41 7.89 -12.09
C ASP A 274 16.68 7.49 -10.63
N THR A 275 15.67 7.61 -9.78
CA THR A 275 15.70 7.18 -8.37
C THR A 275 15.16 5.78 -8.14
N ASP A 276 14.73 5.07 -9.18
CA ASP A 276 14.08 3.75 -9.11
C ASP A 276 12.85 3.73 -8.18
N THR A 277 12.12 4.86 -8.14
CA THR A 277 10.95 5.03 -7.26
C THR A 277 9.72 4.40 -7.90
N MET A 278 8.93 3.67 -7.12
CA MET A 278 7.73 2.99 -7.60
C MET A 278 6.52 3.93 -7.63
N VAL A 279 5.70 3.80 -8.68
CA VAL A 279 4.41 4.51 -8.80
C VAL A 279 3.27 3.50 -8.75
N VAL A 280 2.25 3.80 -7.95
CA VAL A 280 1.03 2.99 -7.87
C VAL A 280 -0.12 3.75 -8.55
N HIS A 281 -0.69 3.10 -9.57
CA HIS A 281 -1.86 3.61 -10.29
C HIS A 281 -3.15 3.15 -9.61
N ASN A 282 -4.01 4.11 -9.25
CA ASN A 282 -5.26 3.88 -8.51
C ASN A 282 -6.48 4.29 -9.36
N PRO A 283 -6.83 3.56 -10.43
CA PRO A 283 -7.82 4.00 -11.42
C PRO A 283 -9.21 4.20 -10.82
N GLU A 284 -9.65 3.33 -9.92
CA GLU A 284 -10.96 3.41 -9.28
C GLU A 284 -11.07 4.67 -8.40
N SER A 285 -10.07 4.91 -7.53
CA SER A 285 -10.02 6.12 -6.70
C SER A 285 -9.95 7.38 -7.55
N ASN A 286 -9.09 7.40 -8.58
CA ASN A 286 -8.95 8.56 -9.45
C ASN A 286 -10.26 8.93 -10.16
N MET A 287 -11.05 7.94 -10.59
CA MET A 287 -12.37 8.15 -11.21
C MET A 287 -13.42 8.52 -10.17
N GLY A 288 -13.45 7.84 -9.02
CA GLY A 288 -14.41 8.09 -7.95
C GLY A 288 -14.30 9.50 -7.37
N ASN A 289 -13.07 10.01 -7.23
CA ASN A 289 -12.75 11.36 -6.74
C ASN A 289 -12.73 12.42 -7.86
N ALA A 290 -12.95 12.02 -9.12
CA ALA A 290 -12.87 12.89 -10.29
C ALA A 290 -11.52 13.65 -10.42
N CYS A 291 -10.42 13.02 -9.98
CA CYS A 291 -9.10 13.63 -9.97
C CYS A 291 -8.42 13.66 -11.34
N GLY A 292 -8.72 12.69 -12.20
CA GLY A 292 -8.14 12.61 -13.54
C GLY A 292 -7.45 11.27 -13.84
N CYS A 293 -6.60 11.27 -14.86
CA CYS A 293 -5.87 10.06 -15.30
C CYS A 293 -4.37 10.37 -15.37
N PRO A 294 -3.51 9.58 -14.70
CA PRO A 294 -2.06 9.75 -14.78
C PRO A 294 -1.53 9.38 -16.18
N PRO A 295 -0.34 9.88 -16.56
CA PRO A 295 0.30 9.55 -17.83
C PRO A 295 0.92 8.14 -17.83
N THR A 296 0.16 7.12 -17.42
CA THR A 296 0.61 5.75 -17.14
C THR A 296 1.40 5.15 -18.31
N MET A 297 0.89 5.28 -19.55
CA MET A 297 1.56 4.73 -20.73
C MET A 297 2.94 5.37 -20.96
N ARG A 298 3.08 6.67 -20.66
CA ARG A 298 4.37 7.36 -20.77
C ARG A 298 5.35 6.90 -19.68
N MET A 299 4.86 6.68 -18.45
CA MET A 299 5.69 6.15 -17.36
C MET A 299 6.23 4.76 -17.68
N VAL A 300 5.38 3.87 -18.22
CA VAL A 300 5.80 2.50 -18.61
C VAL A 300 6.82 2.51 -19.77
N GLN A 301 6.77 3.52 -20.65
CA GLN A 301 7.70 3.64 -21.78
C GLN A 301 9.06 4.24 -21.40
N LYS A 302 9.16 4.90 -20.25
CA LYS A 302 10.43 5.43 -19.72
C LYS A 302 11.23 4.36 -18.98
#